data_3fdc2ee582732500e37818c4aef9530b
#
_entry.id   3fdc2ee582732500e37818c4aef9530b
#
_cell.length_a   1.000
_cell.length_b   1.000
_cell.length_c   1.000
_cell.angle_alpha   90.00
_cell.angle_beta   90.00
_cell.angle_gamma   90.00
#
_symmetry.space_group_name_H-M   'P 1'
#
loop_
_entity.id
_entity.type
_entity.pdbx_description
1 polymer ?
#
loop_
_entity_poly.entity_id
_entity_poly.type
_entity_poly.pdbx_seq_one_letter_code
_entity_poly.pdbx_strand_id
1 'polypeptide(L)'
;MPLKEPMKKHLCLALLFLGLSTAAPFAAAQEQPTIYTIVPGDTLWGLSQRFLKDPYYWPNVWANNQAVGNPHFIYPGQKVRIYSDRIEIEPAGSAPVPQAPVPQELRDEQQPVTFVVNGSEGFLIENGLKPSGTVISLHQNREMAGTDDIVYTDIGRVQGSNAGDRYQIFKKIGPVSHPVTNVILGQQVMPLGELQLSELEENASKAIVTKSFQEISAGSFLLPYQERKLTIPLKSADRDLTGYIVQTQTGNKVLAVNDVVFLDLGKAQGVQPGNMLYIVRDVVVDQRYANAKIEKLPVEVLGALVVVSTGMNSSTAVIVKSVDTVYRGDRVEMKKSR
;
A
#
# COMPACT_ATOMS: atom_id res chain seq x y z
N MET A 1 44.61 -85.92 3.69
CA MET A 1 45.47 -86.41 2.58
C MET A 1 44.71 -86.23 1.29
N PRO A 2 45.36 -85.85 0.29
CA PRO A 2 45.98 -84.57 -0.08
C PRO A 2 45.53 -84.08 -1.49
N LEU A 3 46.00 -82.93 -1.82
CA LEU A 3 46.65 -82.44 -3.01
C LEU A 3 45.85 -81.54 -3.96
N LYS A 4 46.37 -80.33 -3.96
CA LYS A 4 47.02 -79.58 -5.04
C LYS A 4 46.21 -79.09 -6.22
N GLU A 5 46.24 -77.77 -6.21
CA GLU A 5 46.31 -76.79 -7.31
C GLU A 5 46.55 -77.25 -8.74
N PRO A 6 46.34 -76.42 -9.82
CA PRO A 6 46.81 -75.03 -9.91
C PRO A 6 45.94 -74.03 -10.68
N MET A 7 46.22 -72.83 -10.40
CA MET A 7 46.04 -71.53 -11.08
C MET A 7 46.03 -71.58 -12.60
N LYS A 8 45.06 -70.89 -13.22
CA LYS A 8 45.25 -70.26 -14.55
C LYS A 8 44.68 -68.85 -14.54
N LYS A 9 45.62 -67.93 -14.80
CA LYS A 9 45.37 -66.49 -15.00
C LYS A 9 44.60 -66.28 -16.32
N HIS A 10 43.51 -65.62 -16.30
CA HIS A 10 42.93 -64.96 -17.45
C HIS A 10 42.76 -63.48 -17.16
N LEU A 11 43.60 -62.70 -17.83
CA LEU A 11 43.59 -61.26 -17.97
C LEU A 11 42.31 -60.85 -18.74
N CYS A 12 41.33 -60.27 -18.09
CA CYS A 12 40.21 -59.59 -18.76
C CYS A 12 40.38 -58.09 -18.64
N LEU A 13 40.62 -57.49 -19.77
CA LEU A 13 40.73 -56.08 -20.08
C LEU A 13 39.37 -55.38 -19.75
N ALA A 14 39.34 -54.57 -18.71
CA ALA A 14 38.18 -53.77 -18.39
C ALA A 14 38.18 -52.49 -19.26
N LEU A 15 37.32 -52.46 -20.27
CA LEU A 15 37.02 -51.26 -21.04
C LEU A 15 36.20 -50.30 -20.18
N LEU A 16 36.86 -49.21 -19.79
CA LEU A 16 36.27 -48.09 -19.07
C LEU A 16 35.40 -47.29 -20.07
N PHE A 17 34.07 -47.49 -20.09
CA PHE A 17 33.14 -46.61 -20.78
C PHE A 17 32.95 -45.35 -19.95
N LEU A 18 33.67 -44.29 -20.33
CA LEU A 18 33.44 -42.95 -19.83
C LEU A 18 32.17 -42.39 -20.48
N GLY A 19 31.01 -42.58 -19.81
CA GLY A 19 29.75 -42.02 -20.24
C GLY A 19 29.77 -40.49 -20.09
N LEU A 20 30.00 -39.78 -21.17
CA LEU A 20 29.85 -38.33 -21.24
C LEU A 20 28.34 -38.01 -21.21
N SER A 21 27.80 -37.77 -20.01
CA SER A 21 26.45 -37.31 -19.83
C SER A 21 26.38 -35.85 -20.30
N THR A 22 25.94 -35.62 -21.51
CA THR A 22 25.56 -34.30 -22.00
C THR A 22 24.26 -33.90 -21.34
N ALA A 23 24.34 -33.13 -20.24
CA ALA A 23 23.20 -32.43 -19.71
C ALA A 23 22.73 -31.41 -20.76
N ALA A 24 21.67 -31.72 -21.47
CA ALA A 24 20.99 -30.75 -22.32
C ALA A 24 20.51 -29.61 -21.45
N PRO A 25 20.78 -28.35 -21.77
CA PRO A 25 20.19 -27.24 -21.05
C PRO A 25 18.66 -27.35 -21.21
N PHE A 26 17.96 -27.36 -20.09
CA PHE A 26 16.51 -27.16 -20.08
C PHE A 26 16.27 -25.75 -20.65
N ALA A 27 15.95 -25.67 -21.94
CA ALA A 27 15.44 -24.46 -22.54
C ALA A 27 14.10 -24.19 -21.86
N ALA A 28 14.06 -23.23 -20.96
CA ALA A 28 12.80 -22.68 -20.45
C ALA A 28 12.01 -22.23 -21.69
N ALA A 29 10.89 -22.87 -21.93
CA ALA A 29 9.98 -22.47 -23.01
C ALA A 29 9.63 -21.00 -22.76
N GLN A 30 10.08 -20.10 -23.63
CA GLN A 30 9.67 -18.71 -23.59
C GLN A 30 8.19 -18.68 -23.96
N GLU A 31 7.35 -18.41 -22.96
CA GLU A 31 5.91 -18.25 -23.14
C GLU A 31 5.68 -17.04 -24.06
N GLN A 32 5.11 -17.26 -25.24
CA GLN A 32 4.85 -16.17 -26.19
C GLN A 32 3.59 -15.44 -25.75
N PRO A 33 3.66 -14.11 -25.50
CA PRO A 33 2.52 -13.35 -25.08
C PRO A 33 1.51 -13.15 -26.21
N THR A 34 0.23 -13.14 -25.89
CA THR A 34 -0.81 -12.64 -26.78
C THR A 34 -0.81 -11.11 -26.73
N ILE A 35 -0.71 -10.47 -27.88
CA ILE A 35 -0.74 -9.00 -27.96
C ILE A 35 -2.20 -8.53 -28.09
N TYR A 36 -2.62 -7.66 -27.18
CA TYR A 36 -3.93 -7.00 -27.22
C TYR A 36 -3.76 -5.48 -27.30
N THR A 37 -4.62 -4.81 -28.07
CA THR A 37 -4.63 -3.35 -28.16
C THR A 37 -5.82 -2.83 -27.36
N ILE A 38 -5.58 -1.93 -26.40
CA ILE A 38 -6.59 -1.33 -25.54
C ILE A 38 -7.60 -0.55 -26.42
N VAL A 39 -8.87 -0.78 -26.18
CA VAL A 39 -9.98 -0.07 -26.84
C VAL A 39 -10.69 0.88 -25.85
N PRO A 40 -11.43 1.88 -26.34
CA PRO A 40 -12.21 2.76 -25.47
C PRO A 40 -13.14 1.95 -24.54
N GLY A 41 -13.10 2.24 -23.23
CA GLY A 41 -13.87 1.56 -22.22
C GLY A 41 -13.15 0.39 -21.52
N ASP A 42 -11.96 -0.01 -21.99
CA ASP A 42 -11.16 -0.99 -21.25
C ASP A 42 -10.65 -0.43 -19.93
N THR A 43 -10.57 -1.31 -18.94
CA THR A 43 -10.00 -1.03 -17.62
C THR A 43 -9.08 -2.17 -17.23
N LEU A 44 -8.12 -1.93 -16.32
CA LEU A 44 -7.27 -3.02 -15.79
C LEU A 44 -8.10 -4.15 -15.19
N TRP A 45 -9.23 -3.83 -14.55
CA TRP A 45 -10.19 -4.80 -14.02
C TRP A 45 -10.78 -5.66 -15.16
N GLY A 46 -11.26 -5.01 -16.23
CA GLY A 46 -11.81 -5.71 -17.41
C GLY A 46 -10.78 -6.58 -18.11
N LEU A 47 -9.54 -6.10 -18.24
CA LEU A 47 -8.43 -6.88 -18.81
C LEU A 47 -8.08 -8.09 -17.93
N SER A 48 -8.01 -7.90 -16.61
CA SER A 48 -7.76 -8.98 -15.66
C SER A 48 -8.88 -10.04 -15.70
N GLN A 49 -10.14 -9.62 -15.75
CA GLN A 49 -11.28 -10.53 -15.87
C GLN A 49 -11.24 -11.32 -17.18
N ARG A 50 -10.98 -10.65 -18.31
CA ARG A 50 -11.00 -11.27 -19.65
C ARG A 50 -9.86 -12.24 -19.87
N PHE A 51 -8.65 -11.86 -19.47
CA PHE A 51 -7.44 -12.57 -19.87
C PHE A 51 -6.85 -13.45 -18.75
N LEU A 52 -6.92 -13.01 -17.49
CA LEU A 52 -6.43 -13.78 -16.35
C LEU A 52 -7.54 -14.57 -15.65
N LYS A 53 -8.82 -14.41 -16.10
CA LYS A 53 -10.01 -15.00 -15.49
C LYS A 53 -10.17 -14.69 -14.00
N ASP A 54 -9.46 -13.66 -13.55
CA ASP A 54 -9.50 -13.16 -12.18
C ASP A 54 -9.60 -11.63 -12.22
N PRO A 55 -10.82 -11.05 -12.12
CA PRO A 55 -11.00 -9.61 -12.14
C PRO A 55 -10.30 -8.92 -10.98
N TYR A 56 -10.04 -9.64 -9.89
CA TYR A 56 -9.39 -9.14 -8.68
C TYR A 56 -7.86 -9.04 -8.81
N TYR A 57 -7.28 -9.56 -9.87
CA TYR A 57 -5.83 -9.50 -10.09
C TYR A 57 -5.34 -8.14 -10.63
N TRP A 58 -6.24 -7.22 -11.02
CA TRP A 58 -5.88 -5.92 -11.61
C TRP A 58 -4.92 -5.06 -10.75
N PRO A 59 -4.93 -5.08 -9.40
CA PRO A 59 -3.96 -4.32 -8.64
C PRO A 59 -2.53 -4.88 -8.81
N ASN A 60 -2.39 -6.20 -8.93
CA ASN A 60 -1.12 -6.83 -9.24
C ASN A 60 -0.67 -6.49 -10.67
N VAL A 61 -1.62 -6.44 -11.63
CA VAL A 61 -1.33 -5.95 -12.99
C VAL A 61 -0.81 -4.53 -12.91
N TRP A 62 -1.44 -3.64 -12.15
CA TRP A 62 -0.96 -2.28 -11.97
C TRP A 62 0.40 -2.24 -11.29
N ALA A 63 0.58 -2.91 -10.15
CA ALA A 63 1.84 -2.96 -9.40
C ALA A 63 3.03 -3.47 -10.25
N ASN A 64 2.77 -4.37 -11.19
CA ASN A 64 3.78 -4.94 -12.08
C ASN A 64 4.00 -4.12 -13.38
N ASN A 65 3.19 -3.08 -13.61
CA ASN A 65 3.27 -2.23 -14.81
C ASN A 65 3.66 -0.79 -14.45
N GLN A 66 4.94 -0.54 -14.26
CA GLN A 66 5.51 0.72 -13.81
C GLN A 66 5.20 1.92 -14.72
N ALA A 67 4.97 1.67 -16.01
CA ALA A 67 4.60 2.71 -16.97
C ALA A 67 3.18 3.27 -16.74
N VAL A 68 2.35 2.61 -15.92
CA VAL A 68 0.99 3.02 -15.58
C VAL A 68 0.99 3.70 -14.21
N GLY A 69 1.33 4.97 -14.17
CA GLY A 69 1.39 5.75 -12.92
C GLY A 69 0.05 5.87 -12.17
N ASN A 70 -1.08 5.66 -12.85
CA ASN A 70 -2.40 5.63 -12.26
C ASN A 70 -3.23 4.52 -12.93
N PRO A 71 -3.89 3.61 -12.18
CA PRO A 71 -4.63 2.48 -12.72
C PRO A 71 -5.83 2.88 -13.61
N HIS A 72 -6.23 4.16 -13.57
CA HIS A 72 -7.27 4.71 -14.43
C HIS A 72 -6.75 5.21 -15.79
N PHE A 73 -5.43 5.32 -15.97
CA PHE A 73 -4.83 5.88 -17.18
C PHE A 73 -4.19 4.81 -18.06
N ILE A 74 -5.02 3.88 -18.53
CA ILE A 74 -4.72 3.07 -19.70
C ILE A 74 -5.46 3.72 -20.89
N TYR A 75 -4.78 3.86 -22.03
CA TYR A 75 -5.27 4.64 -23.15
C TYR A 75 -5.59 3.75 -24.34
N PRO A 76 -6.70 4.04 -25.08
CA PRO A 76 -6.97 3.36 -26.34
C PRO A 76 -5.79 3.45 -27.30
N GLY A 77 -5.48 2.33 -27.99
CA GLY A 77 -4.33 2.20 -28.86
C GLY A 77 -3.04 1.72 -28.17
N GLN A 78 -2.98 1.70 -26.87
CA GLN A 78 -1.85 1.16 -26.10
C GLN A 78 -1.81 -0.37 -26.24
N LYS A 79 -0.62 -0.95 -26.43
CA LYS A 79 -0.44 -2.40 -26.58
C LYS A 79 -0.21 -3.05 -25.23
N VAL A 80 -0.76 -4.23 -25.08
CA VAL A 80 -0.70 -5.06 -23.88
C VAL A 80 -0.21 -6.45 -24.27
N ARG A 81 0.81 -6.95 -23.57
CA ARG A 81 1.29 -8.33 -23.67
C ARG A 81 0.65 -9.16 -22.58
N ILE A 82 -0.10 -10.17 -22.98
CA ILE A 82 -0.86 -11.04 -22.09
C ILE A 82 -0.16 -12.39 -22.03
N TYR A 83 0.25 -12.77 -20.83
CA TYR A 83 0.79 -14.08 -20.47
C TYR A 83 -0.26 -14.88 -19.71
N SER A 84 0.01 -16.14 -19.42
CA SER A 84 -0.91 -17.00 -18.65
C SER A 84 -1.11 -16.54 -17.20
N ASP A 85 -0.12 -15.85 -16.63
CA ASP A 85 -0.04 -15.46 -15.23
C ASP A 85 0.00 -13.93 -15.00
N ARG A 86 0.26 -13.13 -16.04
CA ARG A 86 0.43 -11.68 -15.92
C ARG A 86 0.06 -10.92 -17.17
N ILE A 87 -0.11 -9.62 -17.00
CA ILE A 87 -0.34 -8.65 -18.09
C ILE A 87 0.74 -7.58 -18.00
N GLU A 88 1.42 -7.32 -19.13
CA GLU A 88 2.42 -6.26 -19.28
C GLU A 88 1.89 -5.20 -20.26
N ILE A 89 1.90 -3.93 -19.86
CA ILE A 89 1.37 -2.81 -20.62
C ILE A 89 2.54 -2.01 -21.21
N GLU A 90 2.56 -1.85 -22.52
CA GLU A 90 3.60 -1.03 -23.16
C GLU A 90 3.38 0.46 -22.84
N PRO A 91 4.46 1.24 -22.56
CA PRO A 91 4.33 2.68 -22.34
C PRO A 91 3.66 3.38 -23.52
N ALA A 92 2.75 4.31 -23.23
CA ALA A 92 2.13 5.13 -24.26
C ALA A 92 3.20 6.02 -24.93
N GLY A 93 3.54 5.77 -26.20
CA GLY A 93 4.50 6.59 -26.95
C GLY A 93 5.63 5.87 -27.66
N SER A 94 5.75 4.55 -27.57
CA SER A 94 6.75 3.81 -28.35
C SER A 94 6.29 3.56 -29.80
N ALA A 95 6.49 4.57 -30.65
CA ALA A 95 6.62 4.31 -32.08
C ALA A 95 7.93 3.52 -32.31
N PRO A 96 7.99 2.55 -33.27
CA PRO A 96 9.19 1.77 -33.50
C PRO A 96 10.30 2.68 -34.07
N VAL A 97 11.25 3.06 -33.22
CA VAL A 97 12.52 3.62 -33.67
C VAL A 97 13.40 2.45 -34.11
N PRO A 98 14.05 2.47 -35.30
CA PRO A 98 14.99 1.43 -35.71
C PRO A 98 16.13 1.36 -34.70
N GLN A 99 16.27 0.21 -34.04
CA GLN A 99 17.31 -0.01 -33.05
C GLN A 99 18.67 -0.17 -33.73
N ALA A 100 19.55 0.81 -33.52
CA ALA A 100 21.00 0.55 -33.59
C ALA A 100 21.40 -0.31 -32.37
N PRO A 101 22.43 -1.22 -32.48
CA PRO A 101 22.80 -2.06 -31.36
C PRO A 101 23.38 -1.23 -30.22
N VAL A 102 22.59 -1.12 -29.14
CA VAL A 102 23.03 -0.49 -27.90
C VAL A 102 23.81 -1.52 -27.08
N PRO A 103 24.96 -1.15 -26.48
CA PRO A 103 25.70 -2.03 -25.60
C PRO A 103 24.88 -2.49 -24.40
N GLN A 104 25.00 -3.77 -24.04
CA GLN A 104 24.29 -4.47 -22.96
C GLN A 104 24.78 -4.07 -21.56
N GLU A 105 24.85 -2.78 -21.25
CA GLU A 105 25.17 -2.32 -19.89
C GLU A 105 24.30 -1.12 -19.54
N LEU A 106 23.07 -1.39 -19.20
CA LEU A 106 22.21 -0.62 -18.28
C LEU A 106 20.93 -1.45 -18.14
N ARG A 107 20.97 -2.45 -17.26
CA ARG A 107 19.72 -2.94 -16.67
C ARG A 107 19.22 -1.77 -15.84
N ASP A 108 18.27 -1.01 -16.39
CA ASP A 108 17.48 -0.09 -15.61
C ASP A 108 16.95 -0.86 -14.41
N GLU A 109 17.43 -0.52 -13.22
CA GLU A 109 16.78 -0.92 -11.97
C GLU A 109 15.35 -0.41 -12.08
N GLN A 110 14.41 -1.32 -12.26
CA GLN A 110 13.01 -1.02 -12.41
C GLN A 110 12.57 -0.27 -11.16
N GLN A 111 12.39 1.04 -11.27
CA GLN A 111 11.94 1.84 -10.14
C GLN A 111 10.54 1.36 -9.73
N PRO A 112 10.32 1.05 -8.46
CA PRO A 112 9.02 0.55 -8.00
C PRO A 112 7.93 1.57 -8.29
N VAL A 113 6.75 1.09 -8.71
CA VAL A 113 5.56 1.94 -8.84
C VAL A 113 5.28 2.56 -7.47
N THR A 114 5.13 3.88 -7.42
CA THR A 114 4.98 4.62 -6.17
C THR A 114 3.63 5.31 -6.10
N PHE A 115 3.03 5.30 -4.92
CA PHE A 115 1.86 6.08 -4.57
C PHE A 115 2.30 7.33 -3.81
N VAL A 116 1.77 8.50 -4.18
CA VAL A 116 2.14 9.78 -3.56
C VAL A 116 1.03 10.24 -2.64
N VAL A 117 1.39 10.59 -1.40
CA VAL A 117 0.53 11.17 -0.38
C VAL A 117 0.99 12.58 -0.05
N ASN A 118 0.14 13.38 0.56
CA ASN A 118 0.47 14.78 0.90
C ASN A 118 0.91 14.97 2.36
N GLY A 119 0.79 13.94 3.21
CA GLY A 119 1.16 13.96 4.62
C GLY A 119 0.05 14.47 5.55
N SER A 120 -1.12 14.83 5.01
CA SER A 120 -2.30 15.24 5.80
C SER A 120 -3.20 14.08 6.23
N GLU A 121 -2.83 12.85 5.84
CA GLU A 121 -3.57 11.66 6.23
C GLU A 121 -3.49 11.45 7.73
N GLY A 122 -4.65 11.33 8.37
CA GLY A 122 -4.77 11.03 9.80
C GLY A 122 -4.33 9.60 10.12
N PHE A 123 -4.31 9.28 11.41
CA PHE A 123 -4.04 7.93 11.89
C PHE A 123 -4.72 7.66 13.23
N LEU A 124 -4.69 6.40 13.66
CA LEU A 124 -5.19 6.01 14.98
C LEU A 124 -4.03 5.87 15.97
N ILE A 125 -4.19 6.46 17.15
CA ILE A 125 -3.28 6.26 18.28
C ILE A 125 -3.91 5.19 19.19
N GLU A 126 -3.29 4.01 19.22
CA GLU A 126 -3.83 2.81 19.88
C GLU A 126 -3.59 2.81 21.41
N ASN A 127 -2.45 3.34 21.86
CA ASN A 127 -1.96 3.22 23.24
C ASN A 127 -1.99 4.54 24.01
N GLY A 128 -3.11 5.25 23.94
CA GLY A 128 -3.23 6.53 24.62
C GLY A 128 -2.33 7.61 24.02
N LEU A 129 -2.89 8.79 23.85
CA LEU A 129 -2.17 9.94 23.36
C LEU A 129 -1.41 10.60 24.50
N LYS A 130 -0.08 10.70 24.39
CA LYS A 130 0.77 11.53 25.27
C LYS A 130 1.37 12.66 24.43
N PRO A 131 0.75 13.82 24.37
CA PRO A 131 1.32 14.99 23.70
C PRO A 131 2.64 15.42 24.37
N SER A 132 3.56 15.93 23.57
CA SER A 132 4.74 16.62 24.10
C SER A 132 4.41 18.00 24.61
N GLY A 133 3.35 18.61 24.09
CA GLY A 133 2.84 19.92 24.47
C GLY A 133 1.62 20.30 23.64
N THR A 134 1.23 21.55 23.77
CA THR A 134 -0.01 22.11 23.21
C THR A 134 0.26 23.51 22.67
N VAL A 135 -0.42 23.91 21.60
CA VAL A 135 -0.51 25.31 21.17
C VAL A 135 -1.44 26.03 22.15
N ILE A 136 -0.89 26.97 22.93
CA ILE A 136 -1.63 27.66 24.01
C ILE A 136 -2.20 29.00 23.56
N SER A 137 -1.59 29.65 22.56
CA SER A 137 -2.05 30.93 22.03
C SER A 137 -1.54 31.16 20.62
N LEU A 138 -2.18 32.07 19.91
CA LEU A 138 -1.76 32.51 18.59
C LEU A 138 -1.38 34.00 18.64
N HIS A 139 -0.53 34.42 17.71
CA HIS A 139 -0.07 35.79 17.65
C HIS A 139 -1.26 36.76 17.46
N GLN A 140 -1.24 37.87 18.22
CA GLN A 140 -2.28 38.90 18.20
C GLN A 140 -3.69 38.38 18.56
N ASN A 141 -3.79 37.35 19.39
CA ASN A 141 -5.05 36.73 19.79
C ASN A 141 -5.96 36.29 18.62
N ARG A 142 -5.35 35.90 17.52
CA ARG A 142 -6.09 35.31 16.40
C ARG A 142 -6.73 33.97 16.82
N GLU A 143 -7.81 33.58 16.17
CA GLU A 143 -8.49 32.30 16.42
C GLU A 143 -7.84 31.16 15.65
N MET A 144 -7.22 31.47 14.49
CA MET A 144 -6.63 30.49 13.57
C MET A 144 -5.27 30.96 13.09
N ALA A 145 -4.38 30.00 12.83
CA ALA A 145 -3.06 30.20 12.25
C ALA A 145 -2.84 29.27 11.04
N GLY A 146 -2.08 29.75 10.08
CA GLY A 146 -1.62 29.03 8.89
C GLY A 146 -0.10 29.01 8.79
N THR A 147 0.41 28.67 7.62
CA THR A 147 1.85 28.71 7.32
C THR A 147 2.40 30.10 7.55
N ASP A 148 3.64 30.18 8.09
CA ASP A 148 4.40 31.38 8.47
C ASP A 148 3.79 32.20 9.64
N ASP A 149 2.66 31.77 10.21
CA ASP A 149 2.11 32.39 11.41
C ASP A 149 2.91 32.00 12.67
N ILE A 150 2.88 32.90 13.66
CA ILE A 150 3.48 32.69 14.97
C ILE A 150 2.44 32.12 15.92
N VAL A 151 2.85 31.08 16.65
CA VAL A 151 2.08 30.46 17.72
C VAL A 151 2.91 30.33 18.98
N TYR A 152 2.26 30.17 20.11
CA TYR A 152 2.89 29.98 21.42
C TYR A 152 2.55 28.59 21.94
N THR A 153 3.51 27.91 22.56
CA THR A 153 3.37 26.53 23.05
C THR A 153 3.75 26.44 24.52
N ASP A 154 3.26 25.41 25.20
CA ASP A 154 3.65 25.04 26.58
C ASP A 154 4.90 24.17 26.64
N ILE A 155 5.69 24.16 25.57
CA ILE A 155 6.98 23.48 25.49
C ILE A 155 8.09 24.51 25.75
N GLY A 156 8.98 24.25 26.73
CA GLY A 156 10.08 25.12 27.08
C GLY A 156 11.39 24.36 27.38
N ARG A 157 12.32 25.05 28.02
CA ARG A 157 13.63 24.45 28.39
C ARG A 157 13.51 23.35 29.43
N VAL A 158 12.50 23.41 30.30
CA VAL A 158 12.25 22.36 31.34
C VAL A 158 11.91 21.03 30.71
N GLN A 159 11.27 21.01 29.54
CA GLN A 159 10.99 19.78 28.78
C GLN A 159 12.20 19.31 27.95
N GLY A 160 13.33 19.99 28.02
CA GLY A 160 14.56 19.63 27.31
C GLY A 160 14.59 20.06 25.84
N SER A 161 13.67 20.96 25.44
CA SER A 161 13.60 21.45 24.06
C SER A 161 14.57 22.60 23.79
N ASN A 162 14.95 22.74 22.53
CA ASN A 162 15.88 23.76 22.04
C ASN A 162 15.25 24.58 20.91
N ALA A 163 15.82 25.79 20.69
CA ALA A 163 15.46 26.53 19.48
C ALA A 163 15.85 25.74 18.24
N GLY A 164 14.96 25.71 17.26
CA GLY A 164 15.11 24.90 16.06
C GLY A 164 14.43 23.54 16.11
N ASP A 165 14.03 23.05 17.28
CA ASP A 165 13.29 21.78 17.38
C ASP A 165 11.96 21.86 16.62
N ARG A 166 11.62 20.76 15.96
CA ARG A 166 10.43 20.67 15.11
C ARG A 166 9.40 19.76 15.77
N TYR A 167 8.12 20.15 15.65
CA TYR A 167 6.99 19.39 16.11
C TYR A 167 5.92 19.30 15.03
N GLN A 168 5.16 18.21 15.03
CA GLN A 168 3.94 18.06 14.25
C GLN A 168 2.74 18.50 15.10
N ILE A 169 1.81 19.22 14.47
CA ILE A 169 0.62 19.77 15.10
C ILE A 169 -0.57 18.87 14.74
N PHE A 170 -1.35 18.47 15.74
CA PHE A 170 -2.48 17.57 15.58
C PHE A 170 -3.75 18.06 16.29
N LYS A 171 -4.88 17.62 15.76
CA LYS A 171 -6.19 17.72 16.40
C LYS A 171 -6.68 16.34 16.78
N LYS A 172 -7.20 16.23 18.02
CA LYS A 172 -7.90 15.04 18.49
C LYS A 172 -9.33 15.08 17.95
N ILE A 173 -9.76 14.03 17.25
CA ILE A 173 -11.11 13.93 16.67
C ILE A 173 -12.03 13.17 17.62
N GLY A 174 -11.70 11.94 17.99
CA GLY A 174 -12.54 11.14 18.87
C GLY A 174 -12.07 9.67 18.92
N PRO A 175 -12.64 8.88 19.85
CA PRO A 175 -12.37 7.45 19.89
C PRO A 175 -12.99 6.76 18.68
N VAL A 176 -12.29 5.74 18.16
CA VAL A 176 -12.76 4.91 17.05
C VAL A 176 -13.05 3.53 17.58
N SER A 177 -14.30 3.07 17.38
CA SER A 177 -14.72 1.71 17.68
C SER A 177 -14.89 0.89 16.41
N HIS A 178 -14.57 -0.39 16.52
CA HIS A 178 -14.76 -1.35 15.44
C HIS A 178 -16.25 -1.51 15.10
N PRO A 179 -16.66 -1.41 13.83
CA PRO A 179 -18.08 -1.36 13.43
C PRO A 179 -18.86 -2.66 13.74
N VAL A 180 -18.17 -3.81 13.85
CA VAL A 180 -18.79 -5.11 14.11
C VAL A 180 -18.70 -5.50 15.58
N THR A 181 -17.52 -5.34 16.21
CA THR A 181 -17.28 -5.81 17.60
C THR A 181 -17.51 -4.74 18.67
N ASN A 182 -17.64 -3.46 18.28
CA ASN A 182 -17.73 -2.29 19.16
C ASN A 182 -16.51 -2.08 20.10
N VAL A 183 -15.42 -2.83 19.90
CA VAL A 183 -14.18 -2.64 20.66
C VAL A 183 -13.52 -1.33 20.25
N ILE A 184 -13.06 -0.54 21.22
CA ILE A 184 -12.30 0.70 20.94
C ILE A 184 -10.92 0.32 20.41
N LEU A 185 -10.60 0.76 19.21
CA LEU A 185 -9.33 0.51 18.51
C LEU A 185 -8.28 1.59 18.82
N GLY A 186 -8.71 2.81 19.10
CA GLY A 186 -7.81 3.90 19.38
C GLY A 186 -8.47 5.27 19.28
N GLN A 187 -7.64 6.31 19.30
CA GLN A 187 -8.03 7.70 19.16
C GLN A 187 -7.67 8.18 17.76
N GLN A 188 -8.66 8.65 17.02
CA GLN A 188 -8.40 9.31 15.73
C GLN A 188 -7.77 10.66 15.94
N VAL A 189 -6.68 10.91 15.22
CA VAL A 189 -5.98 12.19 15.18
C VAL A 189 -5.79 12.65 13.76
N MET A 190 -5.83 13.96 13.58
CA MET A 190 -5.69 14.61 12.28
C MET A 190 -4.49 15.55 12.32
N PRO A 191 -3.53 15.43 11.40
CA PRO A 191 -2.43 16.36 11.29
C PRO A 191 -2.94 17.71 10.77
N LEU A 192 -2.59 18.78 11.47
CA LEU A 192 -2.91 20.16 11.08
C LEU A 192 -1.74 20.85 10.40
N GLY A 193 -0.49 20.47 10.76
CA GLY A 193 0.70 21.11 10.23
C GLY A 193 1.96 20.73 10.98
N GLU A 194 2.97 21.55 10.80
CA GLU A 194 4.29 21.44 11.42
C GLU A 194 4.72 22.82 11.94
N LEU A 195 5.43 22.86 13.05
CA LEU A 195 6.02 24.06 13.59
C LEU A 195 7.48 23.84 13.97
N GLN A 196 8.20 24.94 14.08
CA GLN A 196 9.58 25.01 14.59
C GLN A 196 9.67 26.00 15.73
N LEU A 197 10.28 25.60 16.85
CA LEU A 197 10.50 26.46 18.00
C LEU A 197 11.54 27.54 17.63
N SER A 198 11.28 28.80 17.98
CA SER A 198 12.18 29.92 17.72
C SER A 198 12.79 30.50 18.99
N GLU A 199 11.98 30.92 19.95
CA GLU A 199 12.39 31.50 21.20
C GLU A 199 11.83 30.65 22.35
N LEU A 200 12.67 30.31 23.34
CA LEU A 200 12.26 29.47 24.47
C LEU A 200 12.38 30.21 25.79
N GLU A 201 11.34 30.10 26.59
CA GLU A 201 11.31 30.38 28.00
C GLU A 201 11.45 29.09 28.82
N GLU A 202 11.32 29.13 30.13
CA GLU A 202 11.40 27.94 30.98
C GLU A 202 10.31 26.92 30.65
N ASN A 203 9.04 27.36 30.58
CA ASN A 203 7.87 26.49 30.40
C ASN A 203 7.04 26.80 29.13
N ALA A 204 7.54 27.65 28.25
CA ALA A 204 6.84 28.08 27.05
C ALA A 204 7.80 28.36 25.92
N SER A 205 7.28 28.41 24.72
CA SER A 205 8.04 28.85 23.55
C SER A 205 7.17 29.58 22.53
N LYS A 206 7.85 30.43 21.77
CA LYS A 206 7.36 30.98 20.53
C LYS A 206 7.79 30.06 19.39
N ALA A 207 6.89 29.77 18.49
CA ALA A 207 7.13 28.89 17.36
C ALA A 207 6.59 29.48 16.07
N ILE A 208 7.16 29.07 14.94
CA ILE A 208 6.71 29.45 13.61
C ILE A 208 6.09 28.21 12.96
N VAL A 209 4.89 28.35 12.42
CA VAL A 209 4.26 27.29 11.63
C VAL A 209 4.98 27.16 10.29
N THR A 210 5.71 26.07 10.09
CA THR A 210 6.49 25.83 8.86
C THR A 210 5.66 25.24 7.73
N LYS A 211 4.55 24.55 8.08
CA LYS A 211 3.62 23.96 7.13
C LYS A 211 2.22 23.85 7.77
N SER A 212 1.20 24.18 7.01
CA SER A 212 -0.20 24.01 7.43
C SER A 212 -0.95 23.18 6.40
N PHE A 213 -1.66 22.14 6.86
CA PHE A 213 -2.61 21.35 6.08
C PHE A 213 -4.04 21.82 6.29
N GLN A 214 -4.32 22.32 7.50
CA GLN A 214 -5.62 22.86 7.95
C GLN A 214 -5.38 23.97 8.95
N GLU A 215 -6.44 24.70 9.33
CA GLU A 215 -6.36 25.77 10.32
C GLU A 215 -5.88 25.22 11.67
N ILE A 216 -4.90 25.89 12.24
CA ILE A 216 -4.34 25.60 13.55
C ILE A 216 -4.96 26.55 14.58
N SER A 217 -5.48 26.00 15.66
CA SER A 217 -6.09 26.76 16.76
C SER A 217 -5.42 26.43 18.08
N ALA A 218 -5.65 27.28 19.09
CA ALA A 218 -5.27 26.96 20.46
C ALA A 218 -5.94 25.67 20.92
N GLY A 219 -5.24 24.87 21.72
CA GLY A 219 -5.65 23.52 22.09
C GLY A 219 -5.21 22.41 21.13
N SER A 220 -4.62 22.76 19.98
CA SER A 220 -3.96 21.77 19.11
C SER A 220 -2.75 21.20 19.85
N PHE A 221 -2.58 19.87 19.82
CA PHE A 221 -1.49 19.22 20.54
C PHE A 221 -0.29 18.93 19.64
N LEU A 222 0.87 18.75 20.27
CA LEU A 222 2.16 18.61 19.62
C LEU A 222 2.74 17.21 19.86
N LEU A 223 3.27 16.61 18.80
CA LEU A 223 4.10 15.42 18.86
C LEU A 223 5.49 15.72 18.25
N PRO A 224 6.54 15.00 18.65
CA PRO A 224 7.85 15.15 18.05
C PRO A 224 7.76 14.97 16.54
N TYR A 225 8.52 15.78 15.81
CA TYR A 225 8.55 15.68 14.35
C TYR A 225 9.07 14.32 13.92
N GLN A 226 8.35 13.71 13.00
CA GLN A 226 8.76 12.50 12.31
C GLN A 226 8.66 12.75 10.80
N GLU A 227 9.75 12.55 10.10
CA GLU A 227 9.74 12.65 8.65
C GLU A 227 8.85 11.56 8.05
N ARG A 228 7.86 11.98 7.27
CA ARG A 228 6.95 11.07 6.58
C ARG A 228 7.42 10.87 5.15
N LYS A 229 7.47 9.62 4.73
CA LYS A 229 7.69 9.29 3.32
C LYS A 229 6.43 9.62 2.54
N LEU A 230 6.48 10.64 1.71
CA LEU A 230 5.37 11.05 0.84
C LEU A 230 5.23 10.15 -0.40
N THR A 231 6.29 9.42 -0.73
CA THR A 231 6.31 8.48 -1.86
C THR A 231 6.37 7.05 -1.30
N ILE A 232 5.35 6.27 -1.56
CA ILE A 232 5.17 4.93 -1.02
C ILE A 232 5.27 3.93 -2.17
N PRO A 233 6.31 3.07 -2.21
CA PRO A 233 6.41 2.02 -3.21
C PRO A 233 5.30 0.99 -2.99
N LEU A 234 4.59 0.64 -4.06
CA LEU A 234 3.60 -0.43 -4.01
C LEU A 234 4.28 -1.77 -3.73
N LYS A 235 3.64 -2.59 -2.92
CA LYS A 235 4.13 -3.90 -2.50
C LYS A 235 3.10 -4.98 -2.77
N SER A 236 3.56 -6.08 -3.33
CA SER A 236 2.76 -7.29 -3.44
C SER A 236 2.42 -7.84 -2.05
N ALA A 237 1.27 -8.46 -1.93
CA ALA A 237 0.85 -9.13 -0.71
C ALA A 237 1.54 -10.49 -0.59
N ASP A 238 2.07 -10.79 0.60
CA ASP A 238 2.73 -12.07 0.92
C ASP A 238 1.76 -13.10 1.54
N ARG A 239 0.56 -12.65 1.93
CA ARG A 239 -0.47 -13.46 2.63
C ARG A 239 -1.87 -12.98 2.37
N ASP A 240 -2.83 -13.82 2.68
CA ASP A 240 -4.25 -13.48 2.69
C ASP A 240 -4.61 -12.90 4.06
N LEU A 241 -5.30 -11.75 4.07
CA LEU A 241 -5.84 -11.12 5.27
C LEU A 241 -7.24 -10.60 5.01
N THR A 242 -8.03 -10.52 6.06
CA THR A 242 -9.37 -9.94 6.04
C THR A 242 -9.51 -8.98 7.20
N GLY A 243 -10.06 -7.80 6.95
CA GLY A 243 -10.33 -6.77 7.94
C GLY A 243 -11.50 -5.89 7.51
N TYR A 244 -11.62 -4.73 8.14
CA TYR A 244 -12.75 -3.81 7.94
C TYR A 244 -12.30 -2.36 7.83
N ILE A 245 -13.07 -1.55 7.11
CA ILE A 245 -12.98 -0.09 7.18
C ILE A 245 -13.64 0.33 8.50
N VAL A 246 -12.83 0.73 9.48
CA VAL A 246 -13.31 1.03 10.83
C VAL A 246 -13.73 2.49 11.01
N GLN A 247 -13.11 3.40 10.25
CA GLN A 247 -13.44 4.81 10.28
C GLN A 247 -12.93 5.52 9.01
N THR A 248 -13.41 6.73 8.79
CA THR A 248 -13.01 7.61 7.70
C THR A 248 -12.38 8.88 8.27
N GLN A 249 -11.48 9.51 7.53
CA GLN A 249 -10.81 10.72 8.01
C GLN A 249 -11.81 11.87 8.25
N THR A 250 -12.75 12.04 7.32
CA THR A 250 -13.73 13.14 7.34
C THR A 250 -14.99 12.83 8.11
N GLY A 251 -15.22 11.57 8.51
CA GLY A 251 -16.48 11.12 9.10
C GLY A 251 -17.62 10.91 8.09
N ASN A 252 -17.36 11.06 6.80
CA ASN A 252 -18.35 10.81 5.75
C ASN A 252 -18.85 9.36 5.78
N LYS A 253 -20.15 9.17 5.52
CA LYS A 253 -20.76 7.84 5.45
C LYS A 253 -20.51 7.16 4.12
N VAL A 254 -20.49 7.94 3.03
CA VAL A 254 -20.26 7.50 1.66
C VAL A 254 -18.84 7.89 1.28
N LEU A 255 -18.10 6.95 0.72
CA LEU A 255 -16.70 7.09 0.40
C LEU A 255 -16.46 6.95 -1.10
N ALA A 256 -15.50 7.70 -1.59
CA ALA A 256 -15.11 7.75 -2.99
C ALA A 256 -13.58 7.59 -3.15
N VAL A 257 -13.12 7.63 -4.39
CA VAL A 257 -11.70 7.67 -4.72
C VAL A 257 -11.02 8.88 -4.07
N ASN A 258 -9.81 8.70 -3.55
CA ASN A 258 -8.98 9.60 -2.77
C ASN A 258 -9.45 9.83 -1.32
N ASP A 259 -10.53 9.22 -0.86
CA ASP A 259 -10.88 9.27 0.56
C ASP A 259 -9.90 8.44 1.39
N VAL A 260 -9.55 9.00 2.56
CA VAL A 260 -8.68 8.34 3.55
C VAL A 260 -9.54 7.56 4.54
N VAL A 261 -9.17 6.30 4.74
CA VAL A 261 -9.85 5.36 5.63
C VAL A 261 -8.88 4.73 6.62
N PHE A 262 -9.41 4.29 7.75
CA PHE A 262 -8.68 3.54 8.76
C PHE A 262 -9.17 2.10 8.78
N LEU A 263 -8.21 1.16 8.90
CA LEU A 263 -8.44 -0.28 8.89
C LEU A 263 -8.08 -0.86 10.26
N ASP A 264 -8.68 -2.00 10.60
CA ASP A 264 -8.35 -2.82 11.77
C ASP A 264 -7.19 -3.80 11.53
N LEU A 265 -6.44 -3.59 10.47
CA LEU A 265 -5.27 -4.35 10.09
C LEU A 265 -4.02 -3.49 10.20
N GLY A 266 -2.99 -3.97 10.89
CA GLY A 266 -1.75 -3.25 11.11
C GLY A 266 -0.49 -4.11 10.97
N LYS A 267 0.61 -3.63 11.54
CA LYS A 267 1.91 -4.33 11.51
C LYS A 267 1.84 -5.71 12.17
N ALA A 268 1.04 -5.88 13.23
CA ALA A 268 0.90 -7.17 13.93
C ALA A 268 0.34 -8.25 13.02
N GLN A 269 -0.49 -7.89 12.04
CA GLN A 269 -1.02 -8.80 11.03
C GLN A 269 -0.11 -8.92 9.78
N GLY A 270 0.97 -8.14 9.72
CA GLY A 270 1.92 -8.14 8.61
C GLY A 270 1.61 -7.13 7.51
N VAL A 271 0.68 -6.20 7.74
CA VAL A 271 0.39 -5.13 6.79
C VAL A 271 1.53 -4.12 6.76
N GLN A 272 1.90 -3.68 5.56
CA GLN A 272 2.97 -2.72 5.32
C GLN A 272 2.47 -1.56 4.44
N PRO A 273 3.04 -0.36 4.58
CA PRO A 273 2.81 0.70 3.60
C PRO A 273 3.15 0.23 2.19
N GLY A 274 2.25 0.52 1.24
CA GLY A 274 2.32 0.05 -0.14
C GLY A 274 1.51 -1.21 -0.43
N ASN A 275 1.03 -1.95 0.58
CA ASN A 275 0.11 -3.06 0.32
C ASN A 275 -1.22 -2.55 -0.24
N MET A 276 -1.78 -3.33 -1.15
CA MET A 276 -3.09 -3.09 -1.74
C MET A 276 -4.11 -4.09 -1.20
N LEU A 277 -5.31 -3.58 -0.87
CA LEU A 277 -6.43 -4.41 -0.42
C LEU A 277 -7.65 -4.13 -1.30
N TYR A 278 -8.49 -5.16 -1.47
CA TYR A 278 -9.80 -5.05 -2.10
C TYR A 278 -10.85 -4.64 -1.08
N ILE A 279 -11.77 -3.78 -1.48
CA ILE A 279 -12.97 -3.48 -0.71
C ILE A 279 -14.06 -4.40 -1.22
N VAL A 280 -14.64 -5.21 -0.35
CA VAL A 280 -15.59 -6.25 -0.74
C VAL A 280 -16.83 -6.20 0.13
N ARG A 281 -17.95 -6.69 -0.42
CA ARG A 281 -19.22 -6.86 0.29
C ARG A 281 -19.80 -8.22 0.03
N ASP A 282 -20.35 -8.83 1.08
CA ASP A 282 -21.07 -10.11 0.93
C ASP A 282 -22.42 -9.87 0.27
N VAL A 283 -22.75 -10.70 -0.71
CA VAL A 283 -24.06 -10.70 -1.36
C VAL A 283 -25.04 -11.46 -0.49
N VAL A 284 -26.17 -10.85 -0.20
CA VAL A 284 -27.25 -11.49 0.58
C VAL A 284 -27.99 -12.48 -0.31
N VAL A 285 -28.04 -13.74 0.13
CA VAL A 285 -28.77 -14.80 -0.59
C VAL A 285 -30.26 -14.69 -0.32
N ASP A 286 -31.08 -14.49 -1.34
CA ASP A 286 -32.52 -14.64 -1.21
C ASP A 286 -32.90 -16.13 -1.43
N GLN A 287 -33.03 -16.86 -0.33
CA GLN A 287 -33.33 -18.28 -0.32
C GLN A 287 -34.68 -18.65 -0.97
N ARG A 288 -35.61 -17.68 -1.12
CA ARG A 288 -36.92 -17.91 -1.76
C ARG A 288 -36.80 -18.30 -3.23
N TYR A 289 -35.71 -17.88 -3.88
CA TYR A 289 -35.45 -18.15 -5.29
C TYR A 289 -34.38 -19.23 -5.52
N ALA A 290 -33.82 -19.79 -4.44
CA ALA A 290 -32.79 -20.82 -4.54
C ALA A 290 -33.39 -22.22 -4.57
N ASN A 291 -32.98 -23.02 -5.54
CA ASN A 291 -33.42 -24.44 -5.63
C ASN A 291 -32.76 -25.33 -4.57
N ALA A 292 -31.73 -24.86 -3.90
CA ALA A 292 -31.00 -25.52 -2.82
C ALA A 292 -30.60 -24.52 -1.77
N LYS A 293 -30.27 -24.98 -0.56
CA LYS A 293 -29.72 -24.10 0.48
C LYS A 293 -28.37 -23.58 0.04
N ILE A 294 -28.29 -22.29 -0.23
CA ILE A 294 -27.03 -21.58 -0.56
C ILE A 294 -26.57 -20.87 0.71
N GLU A 295 -25.38 -21.23 1.20
CA GLU A 295 -24.82 -20.62 2.42
C GLU A 295 -24.09 -19.32 2.12
N LYS A 296 -23.41 -19.20 0.98
CA LYS A 296 -22.63 -18.04 0.61
C LYS A 296 -22.58 -17.86 -0.91
N LEU A 297 -22.72 -16.63 -1.35
CA LEU A 297 -22.45 -16.21 -2.73
C LEU A 297 -21.02 -15.66 -2.84
N PRO A 298 -20.46 -15.60 -4.06
CA PRO A 298 -19.23 -14.84 -4.30
C PRO A 298 -19.40 -13.39 -3.83
N VAL A 299 -18.33 -12.84 -3.27
CA VAL A 299 -18.35 -11.44 -2.80
C VAL A 299 -18.33 -10.47 -3.98
N GLU A 300 -18.98 -9.32 -3.80
CA GLU A 300 -18.86 -8.18 -4.72
C GLU A 300 -17.63 -7.35 -4.36
N VAL A 301 -16.84 -7.00 -5.38
CA VAL A 301 -15.73 -6.06 -5.19
C VAL A 301 -16.20 -4.67 -5.52
N LEU A 302 -16.14 -3.80 -4.50
CA LEU A 302 -16.56 -2.41 -4.55
C LEU A 302 -15.43 -1.48 -4.97
N GLY A 303 -14.16 -1.89 -4.74
CA GLY A 303 -13.02 -1.04 -5.03
C GLY A 303 -11.70 -1.62 -4.50
N ALA A 304 -10.70 -0.76 -4.46
CA ALA A 304 -9.39 -1.06 -3.90
C ALA A 304 -8.82 0.14 -3.17
N LEU A 305 -7.93 -0.13 -2.23
CA LEU A 305 -7.22 0.87 -1.45
C LEU A 305 -5.73 0.51 -1.31
N VAL A 306 -4.91 1.54 -1.06
CA VAL A 306 -3.47 1.41 -0.81
C VAL A 306 -3.19 1.84 0.62
N VAL A 307 -2.48 1.01 1.37
CA VAL A 307 -2.03 1.34 2.72
C VAL A 307 -0.91 2.37 2.66
N VAL A 308 -1.09 3.49 3.34
CA VAL A 308 -0.13 4.61 3.34
C VAL A 308 0.66 4.71 4.65
N SER A 309 0.07 4.29 5.76
CA SER A 309 0.79 4.16 7.03
C SER A 309 0.22 3.04 7.89
N THR A 310 1.03 2.52 8.83
CA THR A 310 0.63 1.40 9.68
C THR A 310 0.96 1.67 11.13
N GLY A 311 -0.05 1.53 12.01
CA GLY A 311 0.09 1.33 13.44
C GLY A 311 0.39 -0.13 13.79
N MET A 312 0.26 -0.51 15.07
CA MET A 312 0.45 -1.91 15.50
C MET A 312 -0.72 -2.78 15.01
N ASN A 313 -1.97 -2.38 15.30
CA ASN A 313 -3.18 -3.13 14.99
C ASN A 313 -4.10 -2.38 14.02
N SER A 314 -3.71 -1.21 13.54
CA SER A 314 -4.48 -0.41 12.61
C SER A 314 -3.60 0.10 11.47
N SER A 315 -4.23 0.53 10.39
CA SER A 315 -3.54 1.23 9.30
C SER A 315 -4.39 2.33 8.70
N THR A 316 -3.72 3.28 8.06
CA THR A 316 -4.34 4.32 7.24
C THR A 316 -4.16 3.94 5.78
N ALA A 317 -5.22 4.02 5.01
CA ALA A 317 -5.23 3.71 3.60
C ALA A 317 -5.99 4.76 2.80
N VAL A 318 -5.72 4.83 1.51
CA VAL A 318 -6.40 5.71 0.56
C VAL A 318 -7.13 4.86 -0.46
N ILE A 319 -8.40 5.17 -0.72
CA ILE A 319 -9.19 4.50 -1.76
C ILE A 319 -8.67 4.94 -3.13
N VAL A 320 -8.11 4.00 -3.88
CA VAL A 320 -7.56 4.27 -5.23
C VAL A 320 -8.54 3.93 -6.34
N LYS A 321 -9.55 3.11 -6.05
CA LYS A 321 -10.63 2.78 -6.98
C LYS A 321 -11.92 2.50 -6.23
N SER A 322 -13.03 2.99 -6.77
CA SER A 322 -14.39 2.67 -6.34
C SER A 322 -15.21 2.39 -7.59
N VAL A 323 -15.86 1.23 -7.67
CA VAL A 323 -16.78 0.85 -8.75
C VAL A 323 -18.22 0.90 -8.29
N ASP A 324 -18.44 0.91 -6.97
CA ASP A 324 -19.71 1.11 -6.31
C ASP A 324 -19.49 1.85 -4.99
N THR A 325 -20.58 2.21 -4.33
CA THR A 325 -20.56 2.98 -3.08
C THR A 325 -19.89 2.19 -1.96
N VAL A 326 -18.85 2.79 -1.37
CA VAL A 326 -18.10 2.25 -0.24
C VAL A 326 -18.59 2.89 1.06
N TYR A 327 -18.68 2.10 2.13
CA TYR A 327 -19.11 2.56 3.46
C TYR A 327 -18.12 2.16 4.56
N ARG A 328 -18.19 2.89 5.68
CA ARG A 328 -17.62 2.41 6.93
C ARG A 328 -18.27 1.07 7.31
N GLY A 329 -17.46 0.06 7.64
CA GLY A 329 -17.89 -1.29 7.94
C GLY A 329 -17.78 -2.25 6.76
N ASP A 330 -17.49 -1.78 5.54
CA ASP A 330 -17.19 -2.68 4.43
C ASP A 330 -15.91 -3.47 4.74
N ARG A 331 -15.93 -4.72 4.31
CA ARG A 331 -14.81 -5.65 4.49
C ARG A 331 -13.68 -5.32 3.51
N VAL A 332 -12.45 -5.47 3.97
CA VAL A 332 -11.28 -5.38 3.12
C VAL A 332 -10.52 -6.70 3.10
N GLU A 333 -10.01 -7.08 1.94
CA GLU A 333 -9.26 -8.31 1.75
C GLU A 333 -7.92 -8.02 1.06
N MET A 334 -6.85 -8.50 1.66
CA MET A 334 -5.55 -8.60 1.02
C MET A 334 -5.40 -10.02 0.48
N LYS A 335 -5.07 -10.17 -0.79
CA LYS A 335 -4.85 -11.48 -1.42
C LYS A 335 -3.37 -11.65 -1.74
N LYS A 336 -2.84 -12.80 -1.35
CA LYS A 336 -1.46 -13.17 -1.67
C LYS A 336 -1.26 -13.09 -3.19
N SER A 337 -0.19 -12.43 -3.59
CA SER A 337 0.26 -12.42 -4.99
C SER A 337 0.66 -13.83 -5.40
N ARG A 338 0.15 -14.30 -6.53
CA ARG A 338 0.47 -15.63 -7.08
C ARG A 338 1.78 -15.59 -7.83
#